data_7b10b38ba68fbebcc68f8d67c1e99a3d
#
_entry.id   7b10b38ba68fbebcc68f8d67c1e99a3d
#
_cell.length_a   1.000
_cell.length_b   1.000
_cell.length_c   1.000
_cell.angle_alpha   90.00
_cell.angle_beta   90.00
_cell.angle_gamma   90.00
#
_symmetry.space_group_name_H-M   'P 1'
#
loop_
_entity.id
_entity.type
_entity.pdbx_description
1 polymer ?
#
loop_
_entity_poly.entity_id
_entity_poly.type
_entity_poly.pdbx_seq_one_letter_code
_entity_poly.pdbx_strand_id
1 'polypeptide(L)'
;MGHGSAVQALSRKIKAPIITTGKNFETFDWDFEAFAGSNFRVGWKPANEAVLEADTVLFVGTNFPFSEVEGTFRNVDKFIQIDNNPAMLGKRHQNDVAILGDAGEAIDEILAKVSSVSESPWWQANIKNIQNWRDYMTKLEKKTEGDLQAYQVYNAINEHAADNAIFSIDVGNVTQLSVRHLHMTPKNMWRTSPLFASMGIGLSGGIGAKNTYPDRQVWNLIGDGAFSMTYPDVVTNVRYNLPVINVVFTNTEYGFIKNKYEDTNTYNFGVDFTDVDYAKIAEAQGAIGLTVSRIEDIDRVVQEALSYYGKGRVVVIDAKITKDRPIPVETLKLDKSLYSVETVNAYKEKYEAQELVPFREYLESEGLTSKYIKDSNDNKYSF
;
A
#
# COMPACT_ATOMS: atom_id res chain seq x y z
N MET A 1 -0.79 19.15 -7.77
CA MET A 1 -1.42 18.51 -6.59
C MET A 1 -2.31 19.56 -5.96
N GLY A 2 -3.54 19.24 -5.58
CA GLY A 2 -4.48 20.20 -5.00
C GLY A 2 -5.91 20.08 -5.55
N HIS A 3 -6.15 19.22 -6.53
CA HIS A 3 -7.46 19.08 -7.18
C HIS A 3 -8.24 17.83 -6.73
N GLY A 4 -7.87 17.22 -5.61
CA GLY A 4 -8.55 16.02 -5.09
C GLY A 4 -10.05 16.21 -4.89
N SER A 5 -10.47 17.36 -4.38
CA SER A 5 -11.89 17.67 -4.17
C SER A 5 -12.69 17.75 -5.48
N ALA A 6 -12.12 18.29 -6.55
CA ALA A 6 -12.76 18.33 -7.86
C ALA A 6 -12.90 16.90 -8.45
N VAL A 7 -11.88 16.05 -8.30
CA VAL A 7 -11.96 14.64 -8.70
C VAL A 7 -13.00 13.89 -7.88
N GLN A 8 -13.09 14.10 -6.57
CA GLN A 8 -14.14 13.52 -5.71
C GLN A 8 -15.55 13.97 -6.16
N ALA A 9 -15.71 15.26 -6.48
CA ALA A 9 -16.98 15.79 -6.98
C ALA A 9 -17.36 15.17 -8.34
N LEU A 10 -16.37 15.00 -9.24
CA LEU A 10 -16.59 14.31 -10.51
C LEU A 10 -16.97 12.84 -10.29
N SER A 11 -16.26 12.12 -9.45
CA SER A 11 -16.56 10.73 -9.08
C SER A 11 -18.03 10.55 -8.63
N ARG A 12 -18.46 11.42 -7.71
CA ARG A 12 -19.86 11.40 -7.25
C ARG A 12 -20.87 11.69 -8.37
N LYS A 13 -20.51 12.58 -9.28
CA LYS A 13 -21.39 13.03 -10.36
C LYS A 13 -21.55 11.97 -11.46
N ILE A 14 -20.46 11.29 -11.84
CA ILE A 14 -20.45 10.27 -12.88
C ILE A 14 -20.54 8.85 -12.33
N LYS A 15 -20.60 8.67 -11.01
CA LYS A 15 -20.68 7.37 -10.33
C LYS A 15 -19.56 6.41 -10.74
N ALA A 16 -18.32 6.90 -10.66
CA ALA A 16 -17.11 6.12 -10.94
C ALA A 16 -16.18 6.11 -9.73
N PRO A 17 -15.64 4.95 -9.31
CA PRO A 17 -14.67 4.87 -8.22
C PRO A 17 -13.36 5.54 -8.59
N ILE A 18 -12.65 6.04 -7.57
CA ILE A 18 -11.33 6.63 -7.72
C ILE A 18 -10.28 5.59 -7.36
N ILE A 19 -9.29 5.45 -8.25
CA ILE A 19 -8.14 4.58 -8.06
C ILE A 19 -6.88 5.42 -8.22
N THR A 20 -5.95 5.29 -7.28
CA THR A 20 -4.64 5.95 -7.37
C THR A 20 -3.56 4.98 -7.85
N THR A 21 -2.49 5.55 -8.37
CA THR A 21 -1.22 4.85 -8.47
C THR A 21 -0.41 5.08 -7.21
N GLY A 22 0.58 4.24 -6.95
CA GLY A 22 1.33 4.24 -5.68
C GLY A 22 2.11 5.52 -5.31
N LYS A 23 2.01 6.61 -6.09
CA LYS A 23 2.66 7.89 -5.80
C LYS A 23 1.77 8.93 -5.15
N ASN A 24 0.47 8.80 -5.28
CA ASN A 24 -0.51 9.83 -4.91
C ASN A 24 -1.60 9.26 -4.00
N PHE A 25 -1.22 8.31 -3.16
CA PHE A 25 -2.15 7.63 -2.27
C PHE A 25 -2.82 8.61 -1.30
N GLU A 26 -2.10 9.62 -0.82
CA GLU A 26 -2.57 10.66 0.07
C GLU A 26 -3.41 11.77 -0.60
N THR A 27 -3.73 11.66 -1.88
CA THR A 27 -4.52 12.70 -2.59
C THR A 27 -5.96 12.77 -2.10
N PHE A 28 -6.48 11.68 -1.59
CA PHE A 28 -7.87 11.55 -1.13
C PHE A 28 -7.89 11.13 0.34
N ASP A 29 -8.98 11.49 1.03
CA ASP A 29 -9.24 10.97 2.35
C ASP A 29 -9.41 9.44 2.27
N TRP A 30 -8.77 8.72 3.16
CA TRP A 30 -8.82 7.27 3.23
C TRP A 30 -10.25 6.73 3.31
N ASP A 31 -11.14 7.46 3.96
CA ASP A 31 -12.54 7.10 4.19
C ASP A 31 -13.52 7.65 3.13
N PHE A 32 -13.02 8.36 2.09
CA PHE A 32 -13.90 8.79 1.00
C PHE A 32 -14.63 7.60 0.38
N GLU A 33 -15.96 7.67 0.29
CA GLU A 33 -16.82 6.53 -0.04
C GLU A 33 -16.46 5.81 -1.34
N ALA A 34 -16.01 6.55 -2.35
CA ALA A 34 -15.67 6.02 -3.67
C ALA A 34 -14.16 5.85 -3.89
N PHE A 35 -13.33 6.03 -2.86
CA PHE A 35 -11.89 5.78 -2.98
C PHE A 35 -11.62 4.29 -2.85
N ALA A 36 -11.33 3.63 -3.96
CA ALA A 36 -11.04 2.20 -4.03
C ALA A 36 -9.57 1.87 -3.69
N GLY A 37 -8.76 2.87 -3.35
CA GLY A 37 -7.35 2.69 -3.03
C GLY A 37 -6.43 2.71 -4.26
N SER A 38 -5.31 2.03 -4.17
CA SER A 38 -4.38 1.84 -5.27
C SER A 38 -4.59 0.47 -5.91
N ASN A 39 -4.37 0.35 -7.20
CA ASN A 39 -4.40 -0.94 -7.88
C ASN A 39 -3.06 -1.67 -7.80
N PHE A 40 -2.98 -2.89 -8.38
CA PHE A 40 -1.82 -3.75 -8.41
C PHE A 40 -1.53 -4.46 -7.07
N ARG A 41 -0.44 -5.25 -7.00
CA ARG A 41 -0.13 -6.15 -5.85
C ARG A 41 0.05 -5.46 -4.51
N VAL A 42 0.46 -4.19 -4.52
CA VAL A 42 0.63 -3.41 -3.29
C VAL A 42 -0.66 -2.73 -2.85
N GLY A 43 -1.66 -2.68 -3.72
CA GLY A 43 -2.89 -1.93 -3.52
C GLY A 43 -4.00 -2.66 -2.79
N TRP A 44 -5.22 -2.25 -3.09
CA TRP A 44 -6.45 -2.77 -2.51
C TRP A 44 -7.18 -3.68 -3.49
N LYS A 45 -7.85 -4.71 -3.00
CA LYS A 45 -8.69 -5.60 -3.82
C LYS A 45 -9.77 -4.85 -4.61
N PRO A 46 -10.54 -3.91 -4.01
CA PRO A 46 -11.55 -3.15 -4.74
C PRO A 46 -11.02 -2.41 -5.97
N ALA A 47 -9.81 -1.84 -5.88
CA ALA A 47 -9.19 -1.15 -7.00
C ALA A 47 -8.90 -2.10 -8.17
N ASN A 48 -8.36 -3.27 -7.88
CA ASN A 48 -8.05 -4.28 -8.90
C ASN A 48 -9.31 -4.79 -9.58
N GLU A 49 -10.37 -5.06 -8.83
CA GLU A 49 -11.65 -5.55 -9.36
C GLU A 49 -12.36 -4.48 -10.19
N ALA A 50 -12.41 -3.24 -9.69
CA ALA A 50 -13.06 -2.15 -10.44
C ALA A 50 -12.39 -1.89 -11.81
N VAL A 51 -11.06 -1.98 -11.88
CA VAL A 51 -10.35 -1.83 -13.16
C VAL A 51 -10.63 -2.99 -14.11
N LEU A 52 -10.71 -4.22 -13.60
CA LEU A 52 -11.01 -5.41 -14.42
C LEU A 52 -12.43 -5.39 -15.01
N GLU A 53 -13.35 -4.73 -14.35
CA GLU A 53 -14.76 -4.63 -14.77
C GLU A 53 -15.06 -3.37 -15.58
N ALA A 54 -14.16 -2.39 -15.59
CA ALA A 54 -14.39 -1.12 -16.26
C ALA A 54 -14.41 -1.27 -17.79
N ASP A 55 -15.34 -0.60 -18.44
CA ASP A 55 -15.40 -0.41 -19.90
C ASP A 55 -14.76 0.90 -20.36
N THR A 56 -14.70 1.87 -19.47
CA THR A 56 -14.15 3.20 -19.74
C THR A 56 -13.24 3.64 -18.58
N VAL A 57 -12.05 4.14 -18.90
CA VAL A 57 -11.09 4.64 -17.92
C VAL A 57 -10.69 6.07 -18.23
N LEU A 58 -10.76 6.93 -17.22
CA LEU A 58 -10.22 8.29 -17.26
C LEU A 58 -8.89 8.34 -16.49
N PHE A 59 -7.79 8.45 -17.20
CA PHE A 59 -6.46 8.69 -16.63
C PHE A 59 -6.23 10.17 -16.37
N VAL A 60 -5.89 10.52 -15.14
CA VAL A 60 -5.63 11.91 -14.72
C VAL A 60 -4.21 12.02 -14.20
N GLY A 61 -3.31 12.61 -14.98
CA GLY A 61 -1.91 12.83 -14.60
C GLY A 61 -1.14 11.54 -14.31
N THR A 62 -1.50 10.45 -14.96
CA THR A 62 -0.87 9.13 -14.75
C THR A 62 -0.69 8.36 -16.06
N ASN A 63 0.37 7.57 -16.13
CA ASN A 63 0.62 6.64 -17.20
C ASN A 63 0.72 5.18 -16.73
N PHE A 64 0.32 4.89 -15.51
CA PHE A 64 0.31 3.53 -14.90
C PHE A 64 1.61 2.72 -15.10
N PRO A 65 2.78 3.21 -14.69
CA PRO A 65 4.06 2.58 -15.03
C PRO A 65 4.25 1.16 -14.46
N PHE A 66 3.65 0.85 -13.31
CA PHE A 66 3.74 -0.46 -12.63
C PHE A 66 2.38 -1.06 -12.29
N SER A 67 1.31 -0.37 -12.60
CA SER A 67 -0.04 -0.79 -12.23
C SER A 67 -0.67 -1.65 -13.30
N GLU A 68 -0.04 -1.71 -14.46
CA GLU A 68 -0.48 -2.57 -15.55
C GLU A 68 0.20 -3.93 -15.43
N VAL A 69 -0.54 -4.90 -14.98
CA VAL A 69 -0.24 -6.31 -15.20
C VAL A 69 -1.01 -6.77 -16.42
N GLU A 70 -0.52 -7.82 -17.06
CA GLU A 70 -1.15 -8.42 -18.22
C GLU A 70 -2.65 -8.63 -18.00
N GLY A 71 -3.47 -8.06 -18.88
CA GLY A 71 -4.92 -8.13 -18.83
C GLY A 71 -5.63 -7.19 -17.86
N THR A 72 -4.95 -6.28 -17.18
CA THR A 72 -5.59 -5.32 -16.25
C THR A 72 -6.71 -4.52 -16.93
N PHE A 73 -6.48 -4.04 -18.14
CA PHE A 73 -7.45 -3.23 -18.90
C PHE A 73 -8.14 -3.99 -20.04
N ARG A 74 -8.24 -5.31 -19.95
CA ARG A 74 -8.75 -6.16 -21.03
C ARG A 74 -10.21 -5.91 -21.44
N ASN A 75 -11.01 -5.35 -20.54
CA ASN A 75 -12.41 -5.04 -20.78
C ASN A 75 -12.64 -3.55 -21.06
N VAL A 76 -11.57 -2.75 -21.11
CA VAL A 76 -11.67 -1.31 -21.35
C VAL A 76 -11.78 -1.05 -22.86
N ASP A 77 -12.91 -0.50 -23.25
CA ASP A 77 -13.17 -0.10 -24.64
C ASP A 77 -12.76 1.34 -24.93
N LYS A 78 -12.72 2.20 -23.89
CA LYS A 78 -12.43 3.63 -24.05
C LYS A 78 -11.37 4.12 -23.06
N PHE A 79 -10.33 4.71 -23.62
CA PHE A 79 -9.23 5.34 -22.88
C PHE A 79 -9.28 6.85 -23.05
N ILE A 80 -9.55 7.58 -21.95
CA ILE A 80 -9.52 9.04 -21.90
C ILE A 80 -8.32 9.40 -21.02
N GLN A 81 -7.43 10.26 -21.51
CA GLN A 81 -6.25 10.65 -20.73
C GLN A 81 -6.07 12.16 -20.70
N ILE A 82 -5.85 12.68 -19.49
CA ILE A 82 -5.48 14.06 -19.23
C ILE A 82 -4.04 14.09 -18.71
N ASP A 83 -3.17 14.80 -19.37
CA ASP A 83 -1.78 14.99 -18.92
C ASP A 83 -1.24 16.34 -19.42
N ASN A 84 -0.38 16.98 -18.64
CA ASN A 84 0.29 18.22 -19.04
C ASN A 84 1.58 17.96 -19.84
N ASN A 85 2.02 16.71 -19.92
CA ASN A 85 3.17 16.29 -20.71
C ASN A 85 2.70 15.52 -21.96
N PRO A 86 2.86 16.10 -23.17
CA PRO A 86 2.40 15.44 -24.39
C PRO A 86 3.06 14.08 -24.65
N ALA A 87 4.26 13.83 -24.11
CA ALA A 87 4.96 12.55 -24.25
C ALA A 87 4.33 11.42 -23.39
N MET A 88 3.41 11.74 -22.48
CA MET A 88 2.69 10.76 -21.69
C MET A 88 1.37 10.33 -22.30
N LEU A 89 0.78 11.19 -23.15
CA LEU A 89 -0.48 10.89 -23.84
C LEU A 89 -0.28 9.71 -24.80
N GLY A 90 -1.10 8.68 -24.64
CA GLY A 90 -1.05 7.47 -25.48
C GLY A 90 0.19 6.60 -25.30
N LYS A 91 1.02 6.84 -24.29
CA LYS A 91 2.29 6.12 -24.09
C LYS A 91 2.11 4.62 -23.86
N ARG A 92 1.04 4.21 -23.20
CA ARG A 92 0.76 2.81 -22.85
C ARG A 92 -0.46 2.26 -23.53
N HIS A 93 -1.48 3.07 -23.68
CA HIS A 93 -2.73 2.71 -24.35
C HIS A 93 -3.03 3.77 -25.41
N GLN A 94 -3.54 3.34 -26.54
CA GLN A 94 -4.08 4.26 -27.53
C GLN A 94 -5.26 5.00 -26.89
N ASN A 95 -5.24 6.33 -26.92
CA ASN A 95 -6.31 7.14 -26.36
C ASN A 95 -7.42 7.36 -27.38
N ASP A 96 -8.68 7.17 -26.97
CA ASP A 96 -9.84 7.65 -27.73
C ASP A 96 -9.99 9.16 -27.57
N VAL A 97 -9.67 9.68 -26.39
CA VAL A 97 -9.65 11.11 -26.11
C VAL A 97 -8.36 11.47 -25.35
N ALA A 98 -7.58 12.37 -25.92
CA ALA A 98 -6.37 12.90 -25.29
C ALA A 98 -6.56 14.40 -24.99
N ILE A 99 -6.38 14.78 -23.74
CA ILE A 99 -6.50 16.18 -23.29
C ILE A 99 -5.12 16.62 -22.79
N LEU A 100 -4.47 17.51 -23.54
CA LEU A 100 -3.22 18.15 -23.13
C LEU A 100 -3.53 19.40 -22.33
N GLY A 101 -3.24 19.38 -21.04
CA GLY A 101 -3.49 20.51 -20.15
C GLY A 101 -3.28 20.21 -18.70
N ASP A 102 -3.53 21.20 -17.85
CA ASP A 102 -3.57 21.02 -16.39
C ASP A 102 -4.75 20.12 -16.00
N ALA A 103 -4.46 19.16 -15.12
CA ALA A 103 -5.46 18.18 -14.70
C ALA A 103 -6.63 18.82 -13.93
N GLY A 104 -6.34 19.86 -13.12
CA GLY A 104 -7.38 20.56 -12.35
C GLY A 104 -8.32 21.33 -13.24
N GLU A 105 -7.77 22.14 -14.16
CA GLU A 105 -8.56 22.91 -15.14
C GLU A 105 -9.42 21.99 -16.00
N ALA A 106 -8.85 20.89 -16.47
CA ALA A 106 -9.58 19.91 -17.27
C ALA A 106 -10.71 19.24 -16.50
N ILE A 107 -10.49 18.86 -15.23
CA ILE A 107 -11.52 18.26 -14.37
C ILE A 107 -12.63 19.25 -14.07
N ASP A 108 -12.29 20.51 -13.78
CA ASP A 108 -13.29 21.57 -13.52
C ASP A 108 -14.17 21.81 -14.74
N GLU A 109 -13.59 21.85 -15.94
CA GLU A 109 -14.33 21.99 -17.21
C GLU A 109 -15.24 20.77 -17.50
N ILE A 110 -14.76 19.56 -17.23
CA ILE A 110 -15.56 18.34 -17.37
C ILE A 110 -16.71 18.37 -16.35
N LEU A 111 -16.41 18.69 -15.10
CA LEU A 111 -17.40 18.75 -14.02
C LEU A 111 -18.53 19.75 -14.32
N ALA A 112 -18.19 20.89 -14.94
CA ALA A 112 -19.17 21.90 -15.34
C ALA A 112 -20.12 21.43 -16.46
N LYS A 113 -19.66 20.54 -17.33
CA LYS A 113 -20.38 20.12 -18.56
C LYS A 113 -21.07 18.76 -18.44
N VAL A 114 -20.52 17.84 -17.64
CA VAL A 114 -21.08 16.49 -17.50
C VAL A 114 -22.40 16.52 -16.72
N SER A 115 -23.37 15.75 -17.14
CA SER A 115 -24.62 15.55 -16.38
C SER A 115 -24.43 14.53 -15.27
N SER A 116 -25.22 14.65 -14.21
CA SER A 116 -25.24 13.63 -13.15
C SER A 116 -25.80 12.32 -13.69
N VAL A 117 -25.14 11.24 -13.34
CA VAL A 117 -25.54 9.88 -13.72
C VAL A 117 -26.24 9.21 -12.54
N SER A 118 -27.28 8.41 -12.81
CA SER A 118 -27.94 7.59 -11.81
C SER A 118 -27.03 6.45 -11.34
N GLU A 119 -27.23 6.00 -10.12
CA GLU A 119 -26.50 4.85 -9.60
C GLU A 119 -26.84 3.58 -10.38
N SER A 120 -25.80 2.92 -10.83
CA SER A 120 -25.89 1.61 -11.47
C SER A 120 -25.66 0.48 -10.47
N PRO A 121 -26.07 -0.76 -10.77
CA PRO A 121 -25.70 -1.93 -9.97
C PRO A 121 -24.17 -2.08 -9.80
N TRP A 122 -23.40 -1.77 -10.84
CA TRP A 122 -21.95 -1.78 -10.81
C TRP A 122 -21.37 -0.76 -9.80
N TRP A 123 -21.90 0.47 -9.79
CA TRP A 123 -21.50 1.48 -8.80
C TRP A 123 -21.79 1.00 -7.39
N GLN A 124 -23.00 0.51 -7.12
CA GLN A 124 -23.39 0.04 -5.80
C GLN A 124 -22.52 -1.14 -5.33
N ALA A 125 -22.20 -2.06 -6.23
CA ALA A 125 -21.31 -3.19 -5.94
C ALA A 125 -19.90 -2.71 -5.59
N ASN A 126 -19.35 -1.73 -6.32
CA ASN A 126 -18.05 -1.17 -6.02
C ASN A 126 -18.02 -0.44 -4.67
N ILE A 127 -19.02 0.39 -4.35
CA ILE A 127 -19.11 1.05 -3.04
C ILE A 127 -19.15 0.02 -1.90
N LYS A 128 -19.95 -1.02 -2.05
CA LYS A 128 -20.02 -2.12 -1.08
C LYS A 128 -18.68 -2.86 -0.94
N ASN A 129 -18.00 -3.13 -2.04
CA ASN A 129 -16.71 -3.81 -2.04
C ASN A 129 -15.64 -2.96 -1.34
N ILE A 130 -15.62 -1.65 -1.58
CA ILE A 130 -14.74 -0.69 -0.90
C ILE A 130 -15.00 -0.70 0.61
N GLN A 131 -16.26 -0.66 1.02
CA GLN A 131 -16.61 -0.68 2.44
C GLN A 131 -16.22 -2.00 3.11
N ASN A 132 -16.54 -3.14 2.48
CA ASN A 132 -16.15 -4.46 2.99
C ASN A 132 -14.63 -4.59 3.18
N TRP A 133 -13.84 -4.05 2.23
CA TRP A 133 -12.39 -4.03 2.35
C TRP A 133 -11.92 -3.22 3.55
N ARG A 134 -12.45 -2.02 3.75
CA ARG A 134 -12.12 -1.17 4.91
C ARG A 134 -12.47 -1.83 6.22
N ASP A 135 -13.66 -2.40 6.31
CA ASP A 135 -14.13 -3.10 7.51
C ASP A 135 -13.20 -4.27 7.85
N TYR A 136 -12.77 -5.01 6.83
CA TYR A 136 -11.84 -6.11 7.01
C TYR A 136 -10.45 -5.62 7.46
N MET A 137 -9.88 -4.58 6.84
CA MET A 137 -8.59 -4.00 7.27
C MET A 137 -8.67 -3.50 8.70
N THR A 138 -9.72 -2.77 9.06
CA THR A 138 -9.96 -2.30 10.43
C THR A 138 -10.08 -3.45 11.43
N LYS A 139 -10.71 -4.56 11.03
CA LYS A 139 -10.77 -5.77 11.88
C LYS A 139 -9.38 -6.34 12.16
N LEU A 140 -8.50 -6.38 11.16
CA LEU A 140 -7.11 -6.82 11.35
C LEU A 140 -6.34 -5.87 12.28
N GLU A 141 -6.44 -4.58 12.04
CA GLU A 141 -5.77 -3.51 12.80
C GLU A 141 -6.14 -3.53 14.29
N LYS A 142 -7.41 -3.81 14.58
CA LYS A 142 -7.96 -3.83 15.94
C LYS A 142 -7.91 -5.18 16.64
N LYS A 143 -7.25 -6.16 16.06
CA LYS A 143 -7.06 -7.46 16.69
C LYS A 143 -6.20 -7.31 17.95
N THR A 144 -6.67 -7.82 19.08
CA THR A 144 -6.02 -7.70 20.40
C THR A 144 -5.38 -8.98 20.92
N GLU A 145 -5.55 -10.08 20.20
CA GLU A 145 -5.07 -11.41 20.59
C GLU A 145 -4.08 -11.96 19.56
N GLY A 146 -3.17 -12.82 20.01
CA GLY A 146 -2.15 -13.45 19.21
C GLY A 146 -0.82 -12.69 19.23
N ASP A 147 0.05 -13.03 18.30
CA ASP A 147 1.36 -12.38 18.17
C ASP A 147 1.24 -11.01 17.50
N LEU A 148 2.19 -10.12 17.78
CA LEU A 148 2.24 -8.78 17.18
C LEU A 148 2.46 -8.89 15.67
N GLN A 149 1.54 -8.31 14.92
CA GLN A 149 1.61 -8.19 13.47
C GLN A 149 1.81 -6.72 13.08
N ALA A 150 2.21 -6.48 11.85
CA ALA A 150 2.40 -5.12 11.36
C ALA A 150 1.12 -4.25 11.47
N TYR A 151 -0.07 -4.86 11.33
CA TYR A 151 -1.36 -4.16 11.33
C TYR A 151 -1.59 -3.37 12.63
N GLN A 152 -1.28 -3.95 13.80
CA GLN A 152 -1.45 -3.25 15.08
C GLN A 152 -0.46 -2.10 15.24
N VAL A 153 0.75 -2.23 14.66
CA VAL A 153 1.73 -1.14 14.65
C VAL A 153 1.20 0.03 13.82
N TYR A 154 0.63 -0.25 12.63
CA TYR A 154 -0.01 0.78 11.80
C TYR A 154 -1.21 1.41 12.49
N ASN A 155 -2.04 0.62 13.21
CA ASN A 155 -3.17 1.15 13.97
C ASN A 155 -2.70 2.17 15.03
N ALA A 156 -1.70 1.81 15.82
CA ALA A 156 -1.15 2.73 16.82
C ALA A 156 -0.56 4.01 16.20
N ILE A 157 0.07 3.90 15.02
CA ILE A 157 0.54 5.07 14.26
C ILE A 157 -0.65 5.95 13.82
N ASN A 158 -1.72 5.36 13.29
CA ASN A 158 -2.93 6.10 12.88
C ASN A 158 -3.57 6.87 14.04
N GLU A 159 -3.57 6.27 15.24
CA GLU A 159 -4.17 6.87 16.43
C GLU A 159 -3.35 8.03 17.01
N HIS A 160 -2.03 8.04 16.80
CA HIS A 160 -1.13 8.97 17.48
C HIS A 160 -0.34 9.90 16.57
N ALA A 161 -0.26 9.64 15.27
CA ALA A 161 0.46 10.50 14.35
C ALA A 161 -0.24 11.87 14.20
N ALA A 162 0.56 12.92 14.03
CA ALA A 162 0.02 14.24 13.76
C ALA A 162 -0.77 14.27 12.44
N ASP A 163 -1.85 15.04 12.38
CA ASP A 163 -2.72 15.18 11.20
C ASP A 163 -1.96 15.47 9.89
N ASN A 164 -0.84 16.18 10.00
CA ASN A 164 0.00 16.57 8.88
C ASN A 164 1.33 15.81 8.84
N ALA A 165 1.40 14.63 9.43
CA ALA A 165 2.62 13.83 9.48
C ALA A 165 3.15 13.50 8.07
N ILE A 166 4.46 13.33 7.99
CA ILE A 166 5.15 12.84 6.80
C ILE A 166 5.55 11.38 7.07
N PHE A 167 5.19 10.50 6.18
CA PHE A 167 5.56 9.10 6.22
C PHE A 167 6.59 8.79 5.13
N SER A 168 7.82 8.47 5.53
CA SER A 168 8.87 7.96 4.65
C SER A 168 8.86 6.45 4.71
N ILE A 169 8.49 5.83 3.60
CA ILE A 169 8.21 4.40 3.54
C ILE A 169 9.33 3.69 2.78
N ASP A 170 9.90 2.67 3.38
CA ASP A 170 10.88 1.83 2.70
C ASP A 170 10.22 0.84 1.73
N VAL A 171 11.05 0.09 1.01
CA VAL A 171 10.60 -0.85 -0.02
C VAL A 171 10.55 -2.26 0.53
N GLY A 172 9.43 -2.94 0.29
CA GLY A 172 9.17 -4.30 0.74
C GLY A 172 7.70 -4.51 1.14
N ASN A 173 7.42 -5.48 2.01
CA ASN A 173 6.08 -5.66 2.58
C ASN A 173 5.61 -4.39 3.31
N VAL A 174 6.52 -3.61 3.88
CA VAL A 174 6.21 -2.32 4.51
C VAL A 174 5.54 -1.34 3.56
N THR A 175 5.93 -1.31 2.26
CA THR A 175 5.26 -0.48 1.24
C THR A 175 3.82 -0.95 1.04
N GLN A 176 3.61 -2.24 0.88
CA GLN A 176 2.30 -2.84 0.67
C GLN A 176 1.37 -2.61 1.87
N LEU A 177 1.90 -2.83 3.08
CA LEU A 177 1.15 -2.63 4.32
C LEU A 177 0.83 -1.16 4.56
N SER A 178 1.74 -0.23 4.25
CA SER A 178 1.47 1.21 4.40
C SER A 178 0.32 1.69 3.53
N VAL A 179 0.25 1.21 2.27
CA VAL A 179 -0.85 1.56 1.35
C VAL A 179 -2.20 1.03 1.84
N ARG A 180 -2.19 -0.05 2.62
CA ARG A 180 -3.41 -0.72 3.12
C ARG A 180 -3.87 -0.25 4.48
N HIS A 181 -2.94 0.11 5.35
CA HIS A 181 -3.18 0.31 6.78
C HIS A 181 -2.90 1.74 7.28
N LEU A 182 -2.25 2.61 6.51
CA LEU A 182 -2.19 4.03 6.86
C LEU A 182 -3.48 4.74 6.43
N HIS A 183 -4.13 5.38 7.38
CA HIS A 183 -5.34 6.16 7.16
C HIS A 183 -4.97 7.58 6.71
N MET A 184 -4.60 7.69 5.44
CA MET A 184 -4.06 8.93 4.87
C MET A 184 -5.15 9.96 4.57
N THR A 185 -4.77 11.22 4.68
CA THR A 185 -5.57 12.38 4.27
C THR A 185 -4.72 13.30 3.38
N PRO A 186 -5.31 14.26 2.68
CA PRO A 186 -4.56 15.24 1.87
C PRO A 186 -3.60 16.14 2.68
N LYS A 187 -3.67 16.11 4.00
CA LYS A 187 -2.71 16.83 4.87
C LYS A 187 -1.38 16.07 5.03
N ASN A 188 -1.41 14.76 4.88
CA ASN A 188 -0.24 13.91 5.02
C ASN A 188 0.67 13.98 3.80
N MET A 189 1.87 13.43 3.94
CA MET A 189 2.76 13.13 2.82
C MET A 189 3.24 11.70 2.95
N TRP A 190 3.05 10.91 1.88
CA TRP A 190 3.54 9.53 1.76
C TRP A 190 4.62 9.48 0.69
N ARG A 191 5.82 9.05 1.03
CA ARG A 191 6.96 9.02 0.10
C ARG A 191 7.70 7.70 0.18
N THR A 192 8.00 7.14 -0.98
CA THR A 192 8.79 5.92 -1.16
C THR A 192 9.59 6.00 -2.46
N SER A 193 10.33 4.95 -2.79
CA SER A 193 11.01 4.79 -4.09
C SER A 193 10.13 4.02 -5.08
N PRO A 194 9.14 4.66 -5.75
CA PRO A 194 8.13 3.93 -6.52
C PRO A 194 8.61 3.51 -7.90
N LEU A 195 9.73 4.02 -8.40
CA LEU A 195 10.24 3.71 -9.74
C LEU A 195 11.33 2.63 -9.72
N PHE A 196 12.32 2.79 -8.84
CA PHE A 196 13.45 1.87 -8.74
C PHE A 196 13.31 0.85 -7.61
N ALA A 197 12.35 1.07 -6.71
CA ALA A 197 12.14 0.22 -5.55
C ALA A 197 13.43 0.00 -4.74
N SER A 198 14.18 1.09 -4.48
CA SER A 198 15.44 1.03 -3.74
C SER A 198 15.17 0.90 -2.25
N MET A 199 15.67 -0.17 -1.65
CA MET A 199 15.66 -0.35 -0.19
C MET A 199 16.61 0.66 0.47
N GLY A 200 16.29 1.10 1.71
CA GLY A 200 17.02 2.12 2.46
C GLY A 200 16.48 3.55 2.28
N ILE A 201 15.52 3.75 1.38
CA ILE A 201 14.89 5.07 1.17
C ILE A 201 14.11 5.54 2.41
N GLY A 202 13.59 4.63 3.21
CA GLY A 202 12.79 4.96 4.40
C GLY A 202 13.55 5.87 5.36
N LEU A 203 14.77 5.52 5.72
CA LEU A 203 15.60 6.33 6.62
C LEU A 203 16.09 7.62 5.93
N SER A 204 16.73 7.50 4.76
CA SER A 204 17.29 8.66 4.04
C SER A 204 16.22 9.66 3.59
N GLY A 205 15.07 9.18 3.17
CA GLY A 205 13.91 10.00 2.83
C GLY A 205 13.37 10.77 4.04
N GLY A 206 13.35 10.13 5.21
CA GLY A 206 12.96 10.79 6.45
C GLY A 206 13.95 11.88 6.92
N ILE A 207 15.25 11.66 6.74
CA ILE A 207 16.29 12.70 6.96
C ILE A 207 15.98 13.92 6.07
N GLY A 208 15.78 13.67 4.78
CA GLY A 208 15.46 14.72 3.81
C GLY A 208 14.14 15.43 4.12
N ALA A 209 13.11 14.67 4.49
CA ALA A 209 11.81 15.21 4.87
C ALA A 209 11.91 16.12 6.11
N LYS A 210 12.60 15.67 7.16
CA LYS A 210 12.75 16.47 8.39
C LYS A 210 13.58 17.72 8.18
N ASN A 211 14.60 17.65 7.34
CA ASN A 211 15.40 18.83 6.98
C ASN A 211 14.59 19.85 6.17
N THR A 212 13.70 19.38 5.29
CA THR A 212 12.88 20.25 4.44
C THR A 212 11.66 20.81 5.16
N TYR A 213 11.07 20.04 6.06
CA TYR A 213 9.85 20.36 6.81
C TYR A 213 10.10 20.22 8.32
N PRO A 214 10.90 21.12 8.94
CA PRO A 214 11.36 20.98 10.32
C PRO A 214 10.20 20.95 11.34
N ASP A 215 9.07 21.59 11.04
CA ASP A 215 7.93 21.67 11.95
C ASP A 215 6.96 20.48 11.83
N ARG A 216 7.13 19.64 10.81
CA ARG A 216 6.27 18.47 10.62
C ARG A 216 6.80 17.24 11.34
N GLN A 217 5.89 16.43 11.85
CA GLN A 217 6.21 15.13 12.39
C GLN A 217 6.62 14.17 11.25
N VAL A 218 7.73 13.44 11.43
CA VAL A 218 8.24 12.50 10.43
C VAL A 218 8.32 11.10 11.02
N TRP A 219 7.66 10.17 10.35
CA TRP A 219 7.71 8.73 10.62
C TRP A 219 8.42 8.02 9.48
N ASN A 220 9.43 7.24 9.80
CA ASN A 220 10.12 6.38 8.85
C ASN A 220 9.66 4.95 9.11
N LEU A 221 9.00 4.33 8.14
CA LEU A 221 8.47 2.98 8.25
C LEU A 221 9.33 2.06 7.39
N ILE A 222 10.09 1.18 8.04
CA ILE A 222 11.23 0.51 7.42
C ILE A 222 11.20 -0.97 7.78
N GLY A 223 11.35 -1.87 6.81
CA GLY A 223 11.61 -3.28 7.10
C GLY A 223 13.04 -3.49 7.62
N ASP A 224 13.24 -4.48 8.46
CA ASP A 224 14.53 -4.81 9.08
C ASP A 224 15.66 -5.03 8.07
N GLY A 225 15.38 -5.72 6.95
CA GLY A 225 16.36 -5.89 5.88
C GLY A 225 16.77 -4.58 5.21
N ALA A 226 15.84 -3.64 5.02
CA ALA A 226 16.14 -2.33 4.48
C ALA A 226 16.87 -1.45 5.49
N PHE A 227 16.46 -1.50 6.77
CA PHE A 227 17.13 -0.78 7.84
C PHE A 227 18.58 -1.25 8.02
N SER A 228 18.83 -2.56 7.87
CA SER A 228 20.19 -3.13 7.92
C SER A 228 21.14 -2.55 6.87
N MET A 229 20.62 -2.02 5.76
CA MET A 229 21.44 -1.39 4.71
C MET A 229 21.82 0.04 5.05
N THR A 230 21.06 0.74 5.90
CA THR A 230 21.15 2.19 6.10
C THR A 230 21.17 2.63 7.56
N TYR A 231 21.04 1.74 8.53
CA TYR A 231 21.02 2.13 9.95
C TYR A 231 22.23 3.00 10.40
N PRO A 232 23.43 2.96 9.78
CA PRO A 232 24.50 3.87 10.15
C PRO A 232 24.10 5.35 10.01
N ASP A 233 23.16 5.69 9.14
CA ASP A 233 22.68 7.06 8.95
C ASP A 233 21.76 7.58 10.07
N VAL A 234 21.41 6.76 11.07
CA VAL A 234 20.78 7.23 12.31
C VAL A 234 21.70 8.25 13.01
N VAL A 235 23.04 8.07 12.92
CA VAL A 235 24.03 9.06 13.41
C VAL A 235 23.84 10.42 12.73
N THR A 236 23.46 10.45 11.46
CA THR A 236 23.18 11.70 10.73
C THR A 236 22.00 12.45 11.34
N ASN A 237 20.90 11.75 11.65
CA ASN A 237 19.77 12.35 12.36
C ASN A 237 20.18 12.94 13.72
N VAL A 238 20.94 12.18 14.50
CA VAL A 238 21.42 12.60 15.84
C VAL A 238 22.34 13.79 15.73
N ARG A 239 23.35 13.73 14.84
CA ARG A 239 24.36 14.77 14.65
C ARG A 239 23.76 16.12 14.24
N TYR A 240 22.74 16.11 13.37
CA TYR A 240 22.13 17.32 12.85
C TYR A 240 20.84 17.73 13.59
N ASN A 241 20.55 17.08 14.72
CA ASN A 241 19.34 17.33 15.52
C ASN A 241 18.06 17.29 14.66
N LEU A 242 17.91 16.25 13.85
CA LEU A 242 16.75 15.99 13.01
C LEU A 242 15.86 14.92 13.68
N PRO A 243 14.97 15.29 14.61
CA PRO A 243 14.12 14.34 15.30
C PRO A 243 13.15 13.66 14.32
N VAL A 244 13.21 12.34 14.29
CA VAL A 244 12.32 11.47 13.52
C VAL A 244 11.98 10.25 14.38
N ILE A 245 10.86 9.58 14.05
CA ILE A 245 10.52 8.30 14.64
C ILE A 245 10.71 7.23 13.56
N ASN A 246 11.70 6.38 13.76
CA ASN A 246 11.96 5.23 12.89
C ASN A 246 11.24 4.02 13.48
N VAL A 247 10.35 3.38 12.71
CA VAL A 247 9.71 2.12 13.07
C VAL A 247 10.29 1.03 12.19
N VAL A 248 11.03 0.12 12.81
CA VAL A 248 11.63 -1.03 12.13
C VAL A 248 10.71 -2.23 12.32
N PHE A 249 10.13 -2.70 11.23
CA PHE A 249 9.30 -3.89 11.21
C PHE A 249 10.20 -5.11 11.09
N THR A 250 10.52 -5.73 12.23
CA THR A 250 11.49 -6.82 12.33
C THR A 250 10.79 -8.16 12.26
N ASN A 251 10.85 -8.79 11.09
CA ASN A 251 10.36 -10.14 10.85
C ASN A 251 11.46 -11.13 10.43
N THR A 252 12.71 -10.70 10.42
CA THR A 252 13.91 -11.50 10.08
C THR A 252 13.90 -12.11 8.68
N GLU A 253 13.26 -11.44 7.71
CA GLU A 253 13.23 -11.91 6.33
C GLU A 253 13.01 -10.79 5.30
N TYR A 254 13.49 -11.04 4.07
CA TYR A 254 13.09 -10.26 2.89
C TYR A 254 11.71 -10.74 2.41
N GLY A 255 10.67 -10.47 3.19
CA GLY A 255 9.35 -11.04 3.02
C GLY A 255 8.74 -10.82 1.64
N PHE A 256 8.93 -9.65 1.01
CA PHE A 256 8.41 -9.38 -0.34
C PHE A 256 9.05 -10.30 -1.40
N ILE A 257 10.35 -10.57 -1.30
CA ILE A 257 11.07 -11.48 -2.21
C ILE A 257 10.70 -12.93 -1.92
N LYS A 258 10.63 -13.30 -0.63
CA LYS A 258 10.20 -14.63 -0.21
C LYS A 258 8.81 -14.96 -0.72
N ASN A 259 7.85 -14.06 -0.54
CA ASN A 259 6.50 -14.21 -1.07
C ASN A 259 6.52 -14.46 -2.59
N LYS A 260 7.43 -13.78 -3.31
CA LYS A 260 7.56 -13.96 -4.75
C LYS A 260 8.11 -15.33 -5.14
N TYR A 261 9.10 -15.83 -4.42
CA TYR A 261 9.59 -17.18 -4.61
C TYR A 261 8.49 -18.23 -4.36
N GLU A 262 7.74 -18.05 -3.29
CA GLU A 262 6.60 -18.92 -2.95
C GLU A 262 5.51 -18.86 -4.02
N ASP A 263 5.19 -17.65 -4.51
CA ASP A 263 4.21 -17.44 -5.58
C ASP A 263 4.57 -18.14 -6.89
N THR A 264 5.84 -18.30 -7.17
CA THR A 264 6.34 -18.95 -8.39
C THR A 264 6.82 -20.37 -8.13
N ASN A 265 6.58 -20.92 -6.93
CA ASN A 265 7.09 -22.22 -6.49
C ASN A 265 8.60 -22.36 -6.70
N THR A 266 9.33 -21.27 -6.46
CA THR A 266 10.79 -21.20 -6.54
C THR A 266 11.38 -21.46 -5.15
N TYR A 267 12.53 -22.08 -5.09
CA TYR A 267 13.23 -22.35 -3.83
C TYR A 267 13.64 -21.04 -3.13
N ASN A 268 13.29 -20.92 -1.85
CA ASN A 268 13.70 -19.79 -1.02
C ASN A 268 15.19 -19.86 -0.71
N PHE A 269 15.95 -18.86 -1.14
CA PHE A 269 17.39 -18.78 -0.89
C PHE A 269 17.80 -17.35 -0.53
N GLY A 270 18.54 -17.20 0.57
CA GLY A 270 19.10 -15.90 0.98
C GLY A 270 18.04 -14.87 1.41
N VAL A 271 16.86 -15.30 1.81
CA VAL A 271 15.75 -14.42 2.20
C VAL A 271 15.52 -14.33 3.70
N ASP A 272 16.08 -15.27 4.48
CA ASP A 272 16.03 -15.25 5.93
C ASP A 272 17.35 -14.75 6.53
N PHE A 273 17.29 -14.05 7.64
CA PHE A 273 18.48 -13.56 8.36
C PHE A 273 18.28 -13.56 9.88
N THR A 274 19.38 -13.31 10.59
CA THR A 274 19.42 -13.35 12.05
C THR A 274 18.62 -12.19 12.65
N ASP A 275 17.92 -12.45 13.76
CA ASP A 275 17.31 -11.39 14.55
C ASP A 275 18.37 -10.45 15.13
N VAL A 276 18.19 -9.17 14.88
CA VAL A 276 19.08 -8.08 15.31
C VAL A 276 18.31 -7.17 16.26
N ASP A 277 18.96 -6.75 17.34
CA ASP A 277 18.43 -5.76 18.27
C ASP A 277 18.71 -4.34 17.75
N TYR A 278 17.78 -3.84 16.93
CA TYR A 278 17.91 -2.51 16.32
C TYR A 278 17.74 -1.37 17.33
N ALA A 279 17.04 -1.60 18.42
CA ALA A 279 16.93 -0.64 19.51
C ALA A 279 18.31 -0.38 20.15
N LYS A 280 19.08 -1.42 20.49
CA LYS A 280 20.45 -1.27 21.02
C LYS A 280 21.41 -0.66 20.02
N ILE A 281 21.29 -0.99 18.74
CA ILE A 281 22.09 -0.34 17.69
C ILE A 281 21.81 1.17 17.66
N ALA A 282 20.55 1.58 17.76
CA ALA A 282 20.17 2.98 17.79
C ALA A 282 20.72 3.72 19.04
N GLU A 283 20.67 3.08 20.21
CA GLU A 283 21.25 3.62 21.45
C GLU A 283 22.75 3.84 21.33
N ALA A 284 23.47 2.88 20.74
CA ALA A 284 24.91 3.01 20.48
C ALA A 284 25.23 4.19 19.54
N GLN A 285 24.28 4.64 18.74
CA GLN A 285 24.39 5.79 17.85
C GLN A 285 23.88 7.10 18.47
N GLY A 286 23.44 7.09 19.73
CA GLY A 286 22.95 8.26 20.46
C GLY A 286 21.45 8.57 20.27
N ALA A 287 20.71 7.72 19.59
CA ALA A 287 19.26 7.79 19.51
C ALA A 287 18.58 7.14 20.74
N ILE A 288 17.26 7.18 20.80
CA ILE A 288 16.47 6.42 21.78
C ILE A 288 16.07 5.11 21.11
N GLY A 289 16.39 3.99 21.72
CA GLY A 289 15.96 2.66 21.30
C GLY A 289 14.78 2.18 22.12
N LEU A 290 13.72 1.73 21.47
CA LEU A 290 12.54 1.11 22.09
C LEU A 290 12.24 -0.20 21.38
N THR A 291 11.83 -1.22 22.14
CA THR A 291 11.43 -2.52 21.55
C THR A 291 9.98 -2.83 21.91
N VAL A 292 9.24 -3.35 20.94
CA VAL A 292 7.90 -3.88 21.16
C VAL A 292 7.75 -5.25 20.50
N SER A 293 7.18 -6.20 21.21
CA SER A 293 6.96 -7.59 20.74
C SER A 293 5.58 -8.14 21.06
N ARG A 294 4.74 -7.36 21.76
CA ARG A 294 3.40 -7.78 22.18
C ARG A 294 2.37 -6.71 21.84
N ILE A 295 1.18 -7.13 21.46
CA ILE A 295 0.09 -6.23 21.05
C ILE A 295 -0.25 -5.23 22.17
N GLU A 296 -0.34 -5.70 23.40
CA GLU A 296 -0.71 -4.87 24.54
C GLU A 296 0.28 -3.75 24.89
N ASP A 297 1.51 -3.85 24.41
CA ASP A 297 2.55 -2.86 24.68
C ASP A 297 2.66 -1.78 23.59
N ILE A 298 2.07 -1.97 22.38
CA ILE A 298 2.34 -1.12 21.23
C ILE A 298 1.92 0.33 21.46
N ASP A 299 0.73 0.55 22.02
CA ASP A 299 0.22 1.89 22.29
C ASP A 299 1.14 2.66 23.24
N ARG A 300 1.54 2.02 24.34
CA ARG A 300 2.47 2.58 25.32
C ARG A 300 3.83 2.96 24.67
N VAL A 301 4.38 2.06 23.84
CA VAL A 301 5.68 2.29 23.19
C VAL A 301 5.60 3.44 22.18
N VAL A 302 4.51 3.54 21.42
CA VAL A 302 4.29 4.65 20.47
C VAL A 302 4.16 5.99 21.22
N GLN A 303 3.42 6.03 22.33
CA GLN A 303 3.31 7.24 23.16
C GLN A 303 4.66 7.62 23.80
N GLU A 304 5.43 6.66 24.25
CA GLU A 304 6.78 6.87 24.78
C GLU A 304 7.70 7.45 23.71
N ALA A 305 7.68 6.89 22.49
CA ALA A 305 8.43 7.41 21.35
C ALA A 305 8.08 8.88 21.04
N LEU A 306 6.79 9.21 21.04
CA LEU A 306 6.31 10.58 20.85
C LEU A 306 6.77 11.53 21.98
N SER A 307 6.84 11.05 23.21
CA SER A 307 7.37 11.83 24.34
C SER A 307 8.85 12.20 24.13
N TYR A 308 9.67 11.27 23.63
CA TYR A 308 11.06 11.55 23.29
C TYR A 308 11.19 12.44 22.04
N TYR A 309 10.40 12.17 21.02
CA TYR A 309 10.33 13.00 19.82
C TYR A 309 10.00 14.46 20.16
N GLY A 310 9.02 14.70 21.04
CA GLY A 310 8.66 16.02 21.52
C GLY A 310 9.77 16.75 22.28
N LYS A 311 10.79 16.04 22.78
CA LYS A 311 12.02 16.56 23.38
C LYS A 311 13.15 16.74 22.35
N GLY A 312 12.86 16.64 21.07
CA GLY A 312 13.85 16.78 20.00
C GLY A 312 14.77 15.57 19.82
N ARG A 313 14.38 14.37 20.31
CA ARG A 313 15.19 13.16 20.20
C ARG A 313 14.82 12.33 18.97
N VAL A 314 15.84 11.72 18.39
CA VAL A 314 15.67 10.66 17.38
C VAL A 314 15.28 9.38 18.09
N VAL A 315 14.26 8.70 17.58
CA VAL A 315 13.74 7.46 18.16
C VAL A 315 13.78 6.34 17.12
N VAL A 316 14.12 5.14 17.56
CA VAL A 316 13.98 3.90 16.80
C VAL A 316 13.12 2.93 17.61
N ILE A 317 11.99 2.53 17.06
CA ILE A 317 11.14 1.47 17.59
C ILE A 317 11.47 0.21 16.82
N ASP A 318 12.02 -0.79 17.48
CA ASP A 318 12.22 -2.14 16.95
C ASP A 318 10.96 -2.96 17.23
N ALA A 319 10.08 -3.04 16.25
CA ALA A 319 8.83 -3.77 16.35
C ALA A 319 9.04 -5.22 15.87
N LYS A 320 9.13 -6.16 16.81
CA LYS A 320 9.27 -7.59 16.55
C LYS A 320 7.93 -8.17 16.13
N ILE A 321 7.73 -8.31 14.84
CA ILE A 321 6.47 -8.76 14.25
C ILE A 321 6.59 -10.18 13.70
N THR A 322 5.45 -10.80 13.46
CA THR A 322 5.37 -12.12 12.82
C THR A 322 5.85 -12.09 11.36
N LYS A 323 6.15 -13.27 10.81
CA LYS A 323 6.55 -13.49 9.40
C LYS A 323 5.35 -13.57 8.45
N ASP A 324 4.26 -12.91 8.77
CA ASP A 324 3.02 -13.03 8.01
C ASP A 324 3.15 -12.42 6.61
N ARG A 325 2.57 -13.12 5.66
CA ARG A 325 2.43 -12.64 4.31
C ARG A 325 1.25 -11.67 4.23
N PRO A 326 1.43 -10.47 3.65
CA PRO A 326 0.31 -9.61 3.32
C PRO A 326 -0.67 -10.31 2.36
N ILE A 327 -1.96 -10.13 2.61
CA ILE A 327 -3.03 -10.76 1.85
C ILE A 327 -2.89 -10.46 0.34
N PRO A 328 -2.93 -11.48 -0.54
CA PRO A 328 -2.92 -11.27 -1.98
C PRO A 328 -4.16 -10.51 -2.43
N VAL A 329 -3.96 -9.48 -3.25
CA VAL A 329 -5.05 -8.68 -3.84
C VAL A 329 -5.04 -8.74 -5.36
N GLU A 330 -4.01 -9.35 -5.94
CA GLU A 330 -4.01 -9.72 -7.35
C GLU A 330 -4.96 -10.88 -7.54
N THR A 331 -5.67 -10.88 -8.65
CA THR A 331 -6.42 -12.04 -9.07
C THR A 331 -5.41 -13.15 -9.38
N LEU A 332 -5.37 -14.15 -8.54
CA LEU A 332 -4.49 -15.29 -8.70
C LEU A 332 -5.21 -16.34 -9.52
N LYS A 333 -4.49 -16.96 -10.47
CA LYS A 333 -4.97 -18.13 -11.18
C LYS A 333 -4.51 -19.37 -10.45
N LEU A 334 -5.47 -20.25 -10.21
CA LEU A 334 -5.18 -21.64 -9.90
C LEU A 334 -5.03 -22.41 -11.21
N ASP A 335 -3.93 -23.11 -11.37
CA ASP A 335 -3.80 -24.05 -12.47
C ASP A 335 -4.80 -25.21 -12.26
N LYS A 336 -5.87 -25.20 -13.04
CA LYS A 336 -6.94 -26.21 -12.96
C LYS A 336 -6.45 -27.63 -13.25
N SER A 337 -5.26 -27.78 -13.84
CA SER A 337 -4.64 -29.09 -14.03
C SER A 337 -3.99 -29.66 -12.75
N LEU A 338 -3.74 -28.81 -11.76
CA LEU A 338 -3.10 -29.16 -10.50
C LEU A 338 -4.07 -29.26 -9.33
N TYR A 339 -5.26 -28.64 -9.43
CA TYR A 339 -6.24 -28.57 -8.34
C TYR A 339 -7.63 -29.00 -8.80
N SER A 340 -8.39 -29.58 -7.88
CA SER A 340 -9.76 -29.97 -8.18
C SER A 340 -10.66 -28.75 -8.41
N VAL A 341 -11.75 -28.94 -9.16
CA VAL A 341 -12.74 -27.89 -9.40
C VAL A 341 -13.34 -27.37 -8.08
N GLU A 342 -13.55 -28.29 -7.14
CA GLU A 342 -14.08 -27.96 -5.81
C GLU A 342 -13.12 -27.04 -5.06
N THR A 343 -11.80 -27.31 -5.09
CA THR A 343 -10.77 -26.47 -4.48
C THR A 343 -10.76 -25.06 -5.08
N VAL A 344 -10.81 -24.98 -6.42
CA VAL A 344 -10.84 -23.71 -7.15
C VAL A 344 -12.07 -22.90 -6.79
N ASN A 345 -13.25 -23.53 -6.74
CA ASN A 345 -14.50 -22.87 -6.40
C ASN A 345 -14.53 -22.42 -4.94
N ALA A 346 -14.07 -23.25 -4.00
CA ALA A 346 -14.02 -22.89 -2.58
C ALA A 346 -13.09 -21.70 -2.34
N TYR A 347 -11.93 -21.66 -3.02
CA TYR A 347 -11.05 -20.49 -2.93
C TYR A 347 -11.71 -19.23 -3.50
N LYS A 348 -12.39 -19.36 -4.64
CA LYS A 348 -13.11 -18.25 -5.26
C LYS A 348 -14.20 -17.71 -4.34
N GLU A 349 -15.01 -18.58 -3.73
CA GLU A 349 -16.05 -18.19 -2.78
C GLU A 349 -15.49 -17.43 -1.58
N LYS A 350 -14.40 -17.92 -0.97
CA LYS A 350 -13.72 -17.23 0.13
C LYS A 350 -13.17 -15.86 -0.29
N TYR A 351 -12.57 -15.77 -1.47
CA TYR A 351 -12.06 -14.52 -1.99
C TYR A 351 -13.17 -13.50 -2.25
N GLU A 352 -14.27 -13.93 -2.87
CA GLU A 352 -15.43 -13.09 -3.15
C GLU A 352 -16.16 -12.66 -1.87
N ALA A 353 -16.23 -13.54 -0.86
CA ALA A 353 -16.78 -13.23 0.45
C ALA A 353 -15.91 -12.31 1.30
N GLN A 354 -14.71 -11.96 0.83
CA GLN A 354 -13.70 -11.20 1.58
C GLN A 354 -13.18 -11.94 2.83
N GLU A 355 -13.35 -13.23 2.91
CA GLU A 355 -12.64 -14.09 3.84
C GLU A 355 -11.18 -14.22 3.40
N LEU A 356 -10.46 -13.11 3.41
CA LEU A 356 -9.14 -12.95 2.83
C LEU A 356 -8.12 -13.77 3.62
N VAL A 357 -7.99 -15.03 3.26
CA VAL A 357 -6.92 -15.89 3.72
C VAL A 357 -5.73 -15.77 2.77
N PRO A 358 -4.48 -15.64 3.25
CA PRO A 358 -3.31 -15.74 2.38
C PRO A 358 -3.40 -16.99 1.52
N PHE A 359 -3.14 -16.86 0.22
CA PHE A 359 -3.32 -17.96 -0.73
C PHE A 359 -2.58 -19.25 -0.32
N ARG A 360 -1.37 -19.09 0.18
CA ARG A 360 -0.58 -20.20 0.68
C ARG A 360 -1.23 -20.87 1.89
N GLU A 361 -1.66 -20.08 2.86
CA GLU A 361 -2.33 -20.56 4.08
C GLU A 361 -3.61 -21.32 3.73
N TYR A 362 -4.36 -20.81 2.76
CA TYR A 362 -5.51 -21.51 2.23
C TYR A 362 -5.12 -22.88 1.62
N LEU A 363 -4.10 -22.92 0.75
CA LEU A 363 -3.68 -24.18 0.14
C LEU A 363 -3.14 -25.18 1.18
N GLU A 364 -2.39 -24.70 2.16
CA GLU A 364 -1.89 -25.54 3.25
C GLU A 364 -3.03 -26.10 4.12
N SER A 365 -4.07 -25.30 4.39
CA SER A 365 -5.26 -25.76 5.13
C SER A 365 -6.04 -26.85 4.38
N GLU A 366 -5.96 -26.85 3.03
CA GLU A 366 -6.55 -27.86 2.18
C GLU A 366 -5.61 -29.06 1.91
N GLY A 367 -4.43 -29.10 2.54
CA GLY A 367 -3.43 -30.15 2.34
C GLY A 367 -2.75 -30.10 0.97
N LEU A 368 -2.77 -28.93 0.32
CA LEU A 368 -2.21 -28.71 -1.00
C LEU A 368 -0.87 -27.99 -0.92
N THR A 369 -0.02 -28.20 -1.92
CA THR A 369 1.20 -27.42 -2.06
C THR A 369 0.88 -26.06 -2.68
N SER A 370 1.64 -25.02 -2.29
CA SER A 370 1.47 -23.66 -2.80
C SER A 370 1.89 -23.50 -4.27
N LYS A 371 1.43 -24.41 -5.15
CA LYS A 371 1.63 -24.31 -6.59
C LYS A 371 0.50 -23.50 -7.19
N TYR A 372 0.80 -22.32 -7.67
CA TYR A 372 -0.07 -21.61 -8.57
C TYR A 372 0.76 -20.96 -9.67
N ILE A 373 0.22 -20.91 -10.84
CA ILE A 373 0.86 -20.35 -12.01
C ILE A 373 0.06 -19.14 -12.43
N LYS A 374 0.71 -18.02 -12.62
CA LYS A 374 0.16 -16.96 -13.47
C LYS A 374 0.12 -17.57 -14.87
N ASP A 375 -1.06 -17.85 -15.34
CA ASP A 375 -1.23 -18.32 -16.70
C ASP A 375 -0.99 -17.15 -17.65
N SER A 376 0.21 -17.09 -18.19
CA SER A 376 0.62 -16.06 -19.14
C SER A 376 -0.04 -16.22 -20.52
N ASN A 377 -0.61 -17.40 -20.79
CA ASN A 377 -1.15 -17.69 -22.13
C ASN A 377 -2.62 -17.38 -22.27
N ASP A 378 -3.34 -17.24 -21.18
CA ASP A 378 -4.79 -17.13 -21.22
C ASP A 378 -5.29 -15.75 -20.81
N ASN A 379 -4.53 -14.73 -20.66
CA ASN A 379 -4.93 -13.34 -20.30
C ASN A 379 -6.26 -13.23 -19.50
N LYS A 380 -6.74 -14.33 -18.95
CA LYS A 380 -7.95 -14.46 -18.17
C LYS A 380 -7.57 -14.83 -16.76
N TYR A 381 -7.77 -13.90 -15.87
CA TYR A 381 -7.81 -14.22 -14.45
C TYR A 381 -9.11 -14.98 -14.23
N SER A 382 -9.02 -16.28 -14.13
CA SER A 382 -10.13 -17.11 -13.75
C SER A 382 -9.80 -17.83 -12.45
N PHE A 383 -10.63 -17.65 -11.48
CA PHE A 383 -10.82 -18.65 -10.46
C PHE A 383 -11.68 -19.75 -11.04
#